data_dae605ed2f9df0e5894b4734196e5ece
#
_entry.id   dae605ed2f9df0e5894b4734196e5ece
#
_cell.length_a   1.000
_cell.length_b   1.000
_cell.length_c   1.000
_cell.angle_alpha   90.00
_cell.angle_beta   90.00
_cell.angle_gamma   90.00
#
_symmetry.space_group_name_H-M   'P 1'
#
loop_
_entity.id
_entity.type
_entity.pdbx_description
1 polymer ?
#
loop_
_entity_poly.entity_id
_entity_poly.type
_entity_poly.pdbx_seq_one_letter_code
_entity_poly.pdbx_strand_id
1 'polypeptide(L)'
;IFKLGGTATLLTRKQLQKDFAPDDSVEIDADIDYTKGTMTHITAGTRITLPFWALPTLSAVVRNSGETEWSSPELSGAPPVIPQTIDYSFSLTPNLGRTSRVHMEITMRDATNEYENVPAQRKLQAGIEFDYVRKVFVRLGYGDGWGSGGIGVRNNKFAFDLSTYAIEASEDGVREEEDRRYAISISGGF
;
A
#
# COMPACT_ATOMS: atom_id res chain seq x y z
N ILE A 1 0.74 1.48 24.97
CA ILE A 1 0.23 0.20 24.46
C ILE A 1 1.19 -0.28 23.36
N PHE A 2 1.68 -1.48 23.49
CA PHE A 2 2.55 -2.12 22.51
C PHE A 2 1.77 -3.20 21.74
N LYS A 3 1.94 -3.28 20.42
CA LYS A 3 1.34 -4.30 19.56
C LYS A 3 2.36 -4.85 18.59
N LEU A 4 2.32 -6.16 18.39
CA LEU A 4 3.06 -6.87 17.35
C LEU A 4 2.07 -7.55 16.42
N GLY A 5 2.42 -7.65 15.16
CA GLY A 5 1.66 -8.37 14.14
C GLY A 5 2.57 -8.94 13.08
N GLY A 6 2.12 -9.99 12.45
CA GLY A 6 2.82 -10.60 11.32
C GLY A 6 1.85 -11.27 10.36
N THR A 7 2.22 -11.34 9.11
CA THR A 7 1.47 -11.98 8.03
C THR A 7 2.44 -12.79 7.17
N ALA A 8 2.07 -14.01 6.83
CA ALA A 8 2.74 -14.82 5.83
C ALA A 8 1.80 -15.00 4.64
N THR A 9 2.27 -14.69 3.44
CA THR A 9 1.51 -14.78 2.20
C THR A 9 2.26 -15.63 1.20
N LEU A 10 1.60 -16.66 0.66
CA LEU A 10 2.12 -17.44 -0.45
C LEU A 10 1.74 -16.75 -1.76
N LEU A 11 2.73 -16.32 -2.51
CA LEU A 11 2.56 -15.70 -3.83
C LEU A 11 2.86 -16.73 -4.91
N THR A 12 1.98 -16.81 -5.90
CA THR A 12 2.22 -17.56 -7.12
C THR A 12 2.09 -16.61 -8.30
N ARG A 13 3.11 -16.54 -9.12
CA ARG A 13 3.12 -15.73 -10.34
C ARG A 13 3.33 -16.62 -11.56
N LYS A 14 2.53 -16.39 -12.59
CA LYS A 14 2.74 -16.93 -13.92
C LYS A 14 3.09 -15.77 -14.84
N GLN A 15 4.17 -15.88 -15.59
CA GLN A 15 4.63 -14.85 -16.51
C GLN A 15 4.87 -15.47 -17.87
N LEU A 16 4.33 -14.84 -18.91
CA LEU A 16 4.67 -15.13 -20.30
C LEU A 16 5.81 -14.21 -20.71
N GLN A 17 6.93 -14.79 -21.14
CA GLN A 17 8.04 -14.06 -21.76
C GLN A 17 8.44 -14.81 -23.01
N LYS A 18 7.93 -14.35 -24.15
CA LYS A 18 8.22 -14.94 -25.45
C LYS A 18 8.43 -13.82 -26.46
N ASP A 19 9.56 -13.89 -27.17
CA ASP A 19 9.84 -13.00 -28.28
C ASP A 19 9.19 -13.57 -29.54
N PHE A 20 8.37 -12.77 -30.21
CA PHE A 20 7.71 -13.15 -31.46
C PHE A 20 8.42 -12.45 -32.63
N ALA A 21 8.83 -13.23 -33.63
CA ALA A 21 9.26 -12.65 -34.88
C ALA A 21 8.05 -12.11 -35.66
N PRO A 22 8.19 -11.04 -36.46
CA PRO A 22 7.08 -10.42 -37.18
C PRO A 22 6.30 -11.34 -38.11
N ASP A 23 6.94 -12.44 -38.54
CA ASP A 23 6.37 -13.41 -39.48
C ASP A 23 5.85 -14.69 -38.82
N ASP A 24 5.94 -14.80 -37.49
CA ASP A 24 5.48 -15.99 -36.78
C ASP A 24 3.97 -15.90 -36.53
N SER A 25 3.29 -17.03 -36.73
CA SER A 25 1.94 -17.22 -36.20
C SER A 25 2.04 -17.25 -34.68
N VAL A 26 1.26 -16.38 -34.00
CA VAL A 26 1.25 -16.30 -32.54
C VAL A 26 0.57 -17.55 -31.96
N GLU A 27 1.34 -18.62 -31.76
CA GLU A 27 0.90 -19.77 -30.99
C GLU A 27 1.48 -19.67 -29.58
N ILE A 28 0.60 -19.57 -28.58
CA ILE A 28 0.94 -19.55 -27.15
C ILE A 28 0.57 -20.89 -26.55
N ASP A 29 1.57 -21.67 -26.14
CA ASP A 29 1.35 -22.89 -25.35
C ASP A 29 1.43 -22.57 -23.87
N ALA A 30 0.31 -22.71 -23.17
CA ALA A 30 0.17 -22.37 -21.75
C ALA A 30 1.06 -23.23 -20.82
N ASP A 31 1.52 -24.40 -21.27
CA ASP A 31 2.36 -25.28 -20.47
C ASP A 31 3.87 -25.04 -20.70
N ILE A 32 4.24 -24.54 -21.87
CA ILE A 32 5.65 -24.35 -22.26
C ILE A 32 6.07 -22.89 -22.16
N ASP A 33 5.20 -21.94 -22.56
CA ASP A 33 5.55 -20.52 -22.70
C ASP A 33 5.42 -19.74 -21.38
N TYR A 34 4.76 -20.34 -20.35
CA TYR A 34 4.60 -19.67 -19.05
C TYR A 34 5.63 -20.14 -18.02
N THR A 35 6.38 -19.20 -17.50
CA THR A 35 7.21 -19.43 -16.30
C THR A 35 6.37 -19.25 -15.04
N LYS A 36 6.34 -20.27 -14.17
CA LYS A 36 5.65 -20.24 -12.89
C LYS A 36 6.65 -20.14 -11.75
N GLY A 37 6.53 -19.10 -10.92
CA GLY A 37 7.29 -18.96 -9.68
C GLY A 37 6.34 -18.94 -8.47
N THR A 38 6.78 -19.51 -7.36
CA THR A 38 6.13 -19.39 -6.06
C THR A 38 7.13 -18.83 -5.05
N MET A 39 6.66 -17.95 -4.16
CA MET A 39 7.47 -17.44 -3.06
C MET A 39 6.61 -17.25 -1.81
N THR A 40 7.24 -17.25 -0.65
CA THR A 40 6.58 -16.90 0.62
C THR A 40 6.99 -15.48 1.01
N HIS A 41 6.01 -14.61 1.12
CA HIS A 41 6.19 -13.21 1.54
C HIS A 41 5.82 -13.07 3.01
N ILE A 42 6.76 -12.67 3.85
CA ILE A 42 6.56 -12.46 5.28
C ILE A 42 6.63 -10.95 5.58
N THR A 43 5.60 -10.45 6.22
CA THR A 43 5.55 -9.07 6.73
C THR A 43 5.41 -9.10 8.24
N ALA A 44 6.24 -8.34 8.95
CA ALA A 44 6.16 -8.18 10.39
C ALA A 44 6.07 -6.69 10.75
N GLY A 45 5.31 -6.36 11.78
CA GLY A 45 5.16 -4.98 12.20
C GLY A 45 5.03 -4.82 13.70
N THR A 46 5.44 -3.66 14.16
CA THR A 46 5.29 -3.23 15.55
C THR A 46 4.65 -1.85 15.63
N ARG A 47 3.91 -1.62 16.71
CA ARG A 47 3.24 -0.36 16.99
C ARG A 47 3.32 -0.04 18.48
N ILE A 48 3.74 1.19 18.79
CA ILE A 48 3.81 1.72 20.16
C ILE A 48 2.92 2.96 20.24
N THR A 49 1.89 2.91 21.07
CA THR A 49 1.01 4.07 21.33
C THR A 49 1.23 4.56 22.76
N LEU A 50 1.57 5.82 22.89
CA LEU A 50 1.77 6.47 24.18
C LEU A 50 0.44 7.02 24.71
N PRO A 51 0.15 6.89 26.02
CA PRO A 51 -1.13 7.28 26.62
C PRO A 51 -1.20 8.79 26.92
N PHE A 52 -0.81 9.63 25.95
CA PHE A 52 -0.97 11.08 26.04
C PHE A 52 -2.27 11.53 25.36
N TRP A 53 -2.69 12.79 25.59
CA TRP A 53 -3.96 13.31 25.08
C TRP A 53 -4.16 13.17 23.56
N ALA A 54 -3.09 13.23 22.79
CA ALA A 54 -3.11 13.08 21.32
C ALA A 54 -2.80 11.65 20.85
N LEU A 55 -2.61 10.69 21.76
CA LEU A 55 -2.26 9.29 21.48
C LEU A 55 -1.13 9.15 20.43
N PRO A 56 0.04 9.79 20.65
CA PRO A 56 1.13 9.65 19.70
C PRO A 56 1.50 8.19 19.52
N THR A 57 1.59 7.79 18.26
CA THR A 57 1.84 6.41 17.88
C THR A 57 3.01 6.34 16.91
N LEU A 58 3.95 5.47 17.20
CA LEU A 58 5.05 5.09 16.31
C LEU A 58 4.80 3.66 15.81
N SER A 59 5.02 3.44 14.52
CA SER A 59 4.94 2.10 13.93
C SER A 59 6.15 1.85 13.02
N ALA A 60 6.54 0.59 12.95
CA ALA A 60 7.53 0.11 11.99
C ALA A 60 7.02 -1.20 11.38
N VAL A 61 7.17 -1.34 10.06
CA VAL A 61 6.75 -2.52 9.31
C VAL A 61 7.91 -2.95 8.42
N VAL A 62 8.34 -4.20 8.58
CA VAL A 62 9.28 -4.87 7.68
C VAL A 62 8.46 -5.68 6.70
N ARG A 63 8.58 -5.36 5.41
CA ARG A 63 7.94 -6.10 4.32
C ARG A 63 8.94 -7.03 3.68
N ASN A 64 8.48 -8.20 3.31
CA ASN A 64 9.28 -9.23 2.68
C ASN A 64 10.55 -9.56 3.49
N SER A 65 10.36 -9.86 4.78
CA SER A 65 11.47 -10.24 5.67
C SER A 65 12.19 -11.49 5.13
N GLY A 66 13.47 -11.35 4.80
CA GLY A 66 14.33 -12.44 4.38
C GLY A 66 14.59 -12.53 2.87
N GLU A 67 14.32 -11.47 2.08
CA GLU A 67 14.60 -11.45 0.63
C GLU A 67 14.28 -12.78 -0.04
N THR A 68 13.02 -13.01 -0.33
CA THR A 68 12.60 -14.32 -0.80
C THR A 68 12.75 -14.41 -2.31
N GLU A 69 13.59 -15.32 -2.76
CA GLU A 69 13.72 -15.66 -4.17
C GLU A 69 12.54 -16.52 -4.64
N TRP A 70 12.23 -16.43 -5.93
CA TRP A 70 11.24 -17.30 -6.53
C TRP A 70 11.76 -18.72 -6.66
N SER A 71 10.90 -19.71 -6.47
CA SER A 71 11.26 -21.15 -6.48
C SER A 71 11.77 -21.69 -7.83
N SER A 72 11.87 -20.87 -8.86
CA SER A 72 12.36 -21.26 -10.20
C SER A 72 13.36 -20.23 -10.74
N PRO A 73 14.53 -20.04 -10.11
CA PRO A 73 15.51 -19.04 -10.54
C PRO A 73 16.24 -19.38 -11.85
N GLU A 74 16.21 -20.65 -12.28
CA GLU A 74 16.98 -21.13 -13.43
C GLU A 74 16.32 -20.93 -14.80
N LEU A 75 15.04 -20.55 -14.84
CA LEU A 75 14.32 -20.32 -16.07
C LEU A 75 14.53 -18.87 -16.54
N SER A 76 14.98 -18.71 -17.77
CA SER A 76 14.99 -17.41 -18.47
C SER A 76 13.63 -16.76 -18.31
N GLY A 77 13.57 -15.57 -17.71
CA GLY A 77 12.30 -14.86 -17.44
C GLY A 77 11.73 -15.05 -16.05
N ALA A 78 12.52 -15.47 -15.06
CA ALA A 78 12.07 -15.46 -13.66
C ALA A 78 11.60 -14.04 -13.27
N PRO A 79 10.49 -13.91 -12.49
CA PRO A 79 10.06 -12.61 -12.01
C PRO A 79 11.15 -11.95 -11.15
N PRO A 80 11.28 -10.61 -11.16
CA PRO A 80 12.26 -9.92 -10.33
C PRO A 80 12.03 -10.24 -8.85
N VAL A 81 13.12 -10.33 -8.09
CA VAL A 81 13.09 -10.50 -6.64
C VAL A 81 12.37 -9.31 -6.02
N ILE A 82 11.52 -9.56 -5.04
CA ILE A 82 10.89 -8.49 -4.25
C ILE A 82 11.82 -8.20 -3.07
N PRO A 83 12.45 -7.02 -3.01
CA PRO A 83 13.39 -6.69 -1.94
C PRO A 83 12.68 -6.54 -0.58
N GLN A 84 13.44 -6.69 0.50
CA GLN A 84 12.98 -6.35 1.83
C GLN A 84 12.94 -4.84 1.98
N THR A 85 11.80 -4.29 2.41
CA THR A 85 11.66 -2.85 2.69
C THR A 85 11.20 -2.61 4.11
N ILE A 86 11.57 -1.45 4.67
CA ILE A 86 11.13 -1.02 6.00
C ILE A 86 10.34 0.27 5.88
N ASP A 87 9.13 0.26 6.43
CA ASP A 87 8.27 1.42 6.51
C ASP A 87 8.22 1.94 7.95
N TYR A 88 8.30 3.25 8.14
CA TYR A 88 8.09 3.91 9.43
C TYR A 88 6.90 4.85 9.38
N SER A 89 6.07 4.85 10.41
CA SER A 89 5.00 5.83 10.53
C SER A 89 4.93 6.47 11.91
N PHE A 90 4.44 7.72 11.90
CA PHE A 90 4.10 8.47 13.09
C PHE A 90 2.67 8.99 12.95
N SER A 91 1.85 8.79 13.97
CA SER A 91 0.49 9.31 13.98
C SER A 91 0.10 9.98 15.29
N LEU A 92 -0.84 10.92 15.18
CA LEU A 92 -1.48 11.62 16.29
C LEU A 92 -2.99 11.49 16.16
N THR A 93 -3.67 11.28 17.28
CA THR A 93 -5.14 11.16 17.30
C THR A 93 -5.73 11.99 18.43
N PRO A 94 -5.67 13.34 18.36
CA PRO A 94 -6.31 14.19 19.36
C PRO A 94 -7.83 14.12 19.29
N ASN A 95 -8.47 14.11 20.48
CA ASN A 95 -9.90 14.31 20.61
C ASN A 95 -10.19 15.81 20.71
N LEU A 96 -11.02 16.33 19.81
CA LEU A 96 -11.50 17.71 19.83
C LEU A 96 -12.88 17.76 20.49
N GLY A 97 -12.88 17.73 21.82
CA GLY A 97 -14.11 17.67 22.62
C GLY A 97 -14.71 16.26 22.66
N ARG A 98 -16.04 16.18 22.83
CA ARG A 98 -16.76 14.91 23.01
C ARG A 98 -17.21 14.24 21.72
N THR A 99 -17.32 15.01 20.64
CA THR A 99 -17.96 14.59 19.39
C THR A 99 -17.03 14.50 18.22
N SER A 100 -15.87 15.14 18.29
CA SER A 100 -14.96 15.25 17.16
C SER A 100 -13.58 14.67 17.49
N ARG A 101 -12.96 14.06 16.50
CA ARG A 101 -11.60 13.54 16.58
C ARG A 101 -10.87 13.86 15.29
N VAL A 102 -9.59 14.14 15.39
CA VAL A 102 -8.69 14.24 14.24
C VAL A 102 -7.72 13.08 14.32
N HIS A 103 -7.45 12.46 13.20
CA HIS A 103 -6.34 11.51 13.03
C HIS A 103 -5.40 12.07 11.99
N MET A 104 -4.12 12.16 12.32
CA MET A 104 -3.05 12.62 11.43
C MET A 104 -1.99 11.54 11.39
N GLU A 105 -1.49 11.23 10.21
CA GLU A 105 -0.43 10.24 10.03
C GLU A 105 0.54 10.70 8.95
N ILE A 106 1.82 10.42 9.18
CA ILE A 106 2.88 10.53 8.20
C ILE A 106 3.62 9.19 8.15
N THR A 107 3.88 8.70 6.95
CA THR A 107 4.55 7.42 6.73
C THR A 107 5.65 7.60 5.70
N MET A 108 6.84 7.12 6.00
CA MET A 108 7.92 6.92 5.05
C MET A 108 7.96 5.46 4.66
N ARG A 109 7.62 5.17 3.41
CA ARG A 109 7.73 3.83 2.83
C ARG A 109 9.15 3.61 2.33
N ASP A 110 9.58 2.35 2.35
CA ASP A 110 10.90 1.97 1.85
C ASP A 110 12.01 2.91 2.37
N ALA A 111 12.08 3.07 3.69
CA ALA A 111 13.09 3.90 4.34
C ALA A 111 14.52 3.35 4.18
N THR A 112 14.67 2.09 3.79
CA THR A 112 15.93 1.44 3.41
C THR A 112 16.40 1.82 2.01
N ASN A 113 15.52 2.44 1.19
CA ASN A 113 15.78 2.87 -0.18
C ASN A 113 16.17 1.72 -1.13
N GLU A 114 15.52 0.58 -0.98
CA GLU A 114 15.73 -0.59 -1.87
C GLU A 114 15.26 -0.32 -3.30
N TYR A 115 14.22 0.50 -3.46
CA TYR A 115 13.77 1.01 -4.75
C TYR A 115 14.45 2.34 -5.03
N GLU A 116 15.72 2.30 -5.46
CA GLU A 116 16.56 3.48 -5.69
C GLU A 116 15.98 4.44 -6.73
N ASN A 117 15.31 3.92 -7.76
CA ASN A 117 14.70 4.71 -8.84
C ASN A 117 13.43 5.45 -8.40
N VAL A 118 12.87 5.13 -7.22
CA VAL A 118 11.66 5.79 -6.73
C VAL A 118 12.04 7.00 -5.86
N PRO A 119 11.73 8.23 -6.28
CA PRO A 119 12.05 9.44 -5.51
C PRO A 119 11.41 9.45 -4.11
N ALA A 120 12.07 10.07 -3.14
CA ALA A 120 11.62 10.14 -1.74
C ALA A 120 10.23 10.78 -1.59
N GLN A 121 9.84 11.68 -2.49
CA GLN A 121 8.53 12.31 -2.50
C GLN A 121 7.40 11.29 -2.77
N ARG A 122 7.66 10.25 -3.55
CA ARG A 122 6.71 9.16 -3.80
C ARG A 122 6.64 8.18 -2.63
N LYS A 123 7.75 8.02 -1.91
CA LYS A 123 7.82 7.17 -0.71
C LYS A 123 7.14 7.81 0.50
N LEU A 124 7.02 9.13 0.52
CA LEU A 124 6.34 9.88 1.58
C LEU A 124 4.82 9.79 1.40
N GLN A 125 4.14 9.43 2.49
CA GLN A 125 2.68 9.46 2.59
C GLN A 125 2.27 10.30 3.79
N ALA A 126 1.22 11.10 3.66
CA ALA A 126 0.66 11.86 4.76
C ALA A 126 -0.87 11.88 4.66
N GLY A 127 -1.55 11.88 5.78
CA GLY A 127 -3.01 11.90 5.80
C GLY A 127 -3.56 12.60 7.05
N ILE A 128 -4.73 13.19 6.86
CA ILE A 128 -5.54 13.74 7.94
C ILE A 128 -6.99 13.27 7.76
N GLU A 129 -7.57 12.75 8.81
CA GLU A 129 -9.00 12.41 8.87
C GLU A 129 -9.65 13.22 9.99
N PHE A 130 -10.72 13.90 9.66
CA PHE A 130 -11.63 14.52 10.62
C PHE A 130 -12.86 13.62 10.79
N ASP A 131 -13.13 13.20 12.02
CA ASP A 131 -14.24 12.35 12.42
C ASP A 131 -15.21 13.19 13.28
N TYR A 132 -16.47 13.29 12.83
CA TYR A 132 -17.54 13.94 13.55
C TYR A 132 -18.59 12.91 14.02
N VAL A 133 -18.76 12.81 15.33
CA VAL A 133 -19.73 11.92 16.01
C VAL A 133 -19.53 10.44 15.62
N ARG A 134 -18.38 10.06 15.07
CA ARG A 134 -18.11 8.74 14.50
C ARG A 134 -19.07 8.32 13.37
N LYS A 135 -19.67 9.31 12.73
CA LYS A 135 -20.66 9.11 11.66
C LYS A 135 -20.27 9.74 10.36
N VAL A 136 -19.58 10.87 10.40
CA VAL A 136 -19.13 11.59 9.20
C VAL A 136 -17.61 11.69 9.26
N PHE A 137 -16.97 11.37 8.15
CA PHE A 137 -15.52 11.36 7.99
C PHE A 137 -15.13 12.20 6.78
N VAL A 138 -14.18 13.07 6.96
CA VAL A 138 -13.55 13.83 5.85
C VAL A 138 -12.06 13.53 5.89
N ARG A 139 -11.49 13.16 4.75
CA ARG A 139 -10.12 12.73 4.62
C ARG A 139 -9.41 13.56 3.55
N LEU A 140 -8.20 13.98 3.87
CA LEU A 140 -7.26 14.57 2.93
C LEU A 140 -5.94 13.84 3.06
N GLY A 141 -5.26 13.64 1.97
CA GLY A 141 -4.00 12.90 1.99
C GLY A 141 -3.07 13.30 0.87
N TYR A 142 -1.87 12.78 0.97
CA TYR A 142 -0.80 12.85 0.00
C TYR A 142 -0.13 11.49 -0.08
N GLY A 143 0.11 11.00 -1.26
CA GLY A 143 0.80 9.73 -1.51
C GLY A 143 1.20 9.61 -2.96
N ASP A 144 2.31 8.94 -3.22
CA ASP A 144 2.90 8.74 -4.55
C ASP A 144 3.05 10.05 -5.36
N GLY A 145 3.39 11.15 -4.68
CA GLY A 145 3.52 12.48 -5.30
C GLY A 145 2.23 13.27 -5.44
N TRP A 146 1.05 12.68 -5.21
CA TRP A 146 -0.25 13.25 -5.53
C TRP A 146 -1.14 13.45 -4.31
N GLY A 147 -2.05 14.41 -4.41
CA GLY A 147 -3.08 14.63 -3.41
C GLY A 147 -4.23 13.63 -3.51
N SER A 148 -4.82 13.29 -2.37
CA SER A 148 -5.98 12.43 -2.25
C SER A 148 -7.03 13.03 -1.33
N GLY A 149 -8.29 12.59 -1.45
CA GLY A 149 -9.35 13.05 -0.59
C GLY A 149 -10.50 12.05 -0.51
N GLY A 150 -11.32 12.18 0.52
CA GLY A 150 -12.47 11.30 0.67
C GLY A 150 -13.48 11.82 1.69
N ILE A 151 -14.69 11.33 1.55
CA ILE A 151 -15.77 11.54 2.51
C ILE A 151 -16.40 10.20 2.84
N GLY A 152 -16.80 10.03 4.08
CA GLY A 152 -17.48 8.82 4.54
C GLY A 152 -18.64 9.15 5.46
N VAL A 153 -19.67 8.35 5.38
CA VAL A 153 -20.82 8.41 6.30
C VAL A 153 -21.09 7.01 6.84
N ARG A 154 -21.25 6.90 8.14
CA ARG A 154 -21.49 5.61 8.79
C ARG A 154 -22.60 5.72 9.84
N ASN A 155 -23.44 4.74 9.88
CA ASN A 155 -24.37 4.50 10.99
C ASN A 155 -24.32 3.02 11.42
N ASN A 156 -25.21 2.58 12.30
CA ASN A 156 -25.20 1.22 12.83
C ASN A 156 -25.54 0.13 11.78
N LYS A 157 -26.15 0.50 10.66
CA LYS A 157 -26.62 -0.44 9.63
C LYS A 157 -25.99 -0.21 8.27
N PHE A 158 -25.38 0.93 8.05
CA PHE A 158 -24.92 1.36 6.74
C PHE A 158 -23.60 2.13 6.85
N ALA A 159 -22.70 1.87 5.95
CA ALA A 159 -21.51 2.70 5.72
C ALA A 159 -21.35 2.98 4.23
N PHE A 160 -21.04 4.23 3.91
CA PHE A 160 -20.73 4.74 2.59
C PHE A 160 -19.41 5.49 2.64
N ASP A 161 -18.51 5.18 1.72
CA ASP A 161 -17.24 5.89 1.55
C ASP A 161 -17.03 6.22 0.08
N LEU A 162 -16.66 7.46 -0.20
CA LEU A 162 -16.21 7.94 -1.50
C LEU A 162 -14.80 8.51 -1.35
N SER A 163 -13.88 8.07 -2.18
CA SER A 163 -12.51 8.57 -2.15
C SER A 163 -11.91 8.73 -3.54
N THR A 164 -10.97 9.65 -3.67
CA THR A 164 -10.13 9.82 -4.84
C THR A 164 -8.67 9.86 -4.44
N TYR A 165 -7.83 9.23 -5.24
CA TYR A 165 -6.37 9.25 -5.10
C TYR A 165 -5.72 9.12 -6.47
N ALA A 166 -4.46 9.47 -6.58
CA ALA A 166 -3.71 9.28 -7.80
C ALA A 166 -2.44 8.48 -7.53
N ILE A 167 -1.98 7.81 -8.57
CA ILE A 167 -0.72 7.07 -8.62
C ILE A 167 0.13 7.70 -9.70
N GLU A 168 1.42 7.80 -9.49
CA GLU A 168 2.38 8.20 -10.51
C GLU A 168 2.60 7.03 -11.47
N ALA A 169 2.30 7.22 -12.75
CA ALA A 169 2.47 6.18 -13.77
C ALA A 169 3.86 6.21 -14.42
N SER A 170 4.62 7.30 -14.27
CA SER A 170 6.01 7.37 -14.72
C SER A 170 6.94 6.49 -13.88
N GLU A 171 8.02 5.96 -14.46
CA GLU A 171 8.96 5.10 -13.75
C GLU A 171 9.77 5.88 -12.71
N ASP A 172 10.41 6.98 -13.10
CA ASP A 172 11.39 7.72 -12.30
C ASP A 172 10.91 9.11 -11.87
N GLY A 173 9.78 9.56 -12.39
CA GLY A 173 9.30 10.94 -12.21
C GLY A 173 8.50 11.19 -10.94
N VAL A 174 8.23 12.48 -10.68
CA VAL A 174 7.29 12.92 -9.65
C VAL A 174 6.34 13.93 -10.26
N ARG A 175 5.05 13.63 -10.29
CA ARG A 175 4.00 14.44 -10.90
C ARG A 175 4.17 14.64 -12.41
N GLU A 176 4.60 13.61 -13.09
CA GLU A 176 4.76 13.59 -14.53
C GLU A 176 3.53 13.00 -15.22
N GLU A 177 3.04 11.85 -14.72
CA GLU A 177 1.91 11.14 -15.30
C GLU A 177 0.92 10.69 -14.23
N GLU A 178 -0.19 11.41 -14.11
CA GLU A 178 -1.22 11.19 -13.10
C GLU A 178 -2.22 10.10 -13.55
N ASP A 179 -2.26 8.97 -12.85
CA ASP A 179 -3.36 7.99 -12.93
C ASP A 179 -4.34 8.22 -11.76
N ARG A 180 -5.38 9.03 -12.00
CA ARG A 180 -6.38 9.37 -10.98
C ARG A 180 -7.46 8.31 -10.89
N ARG A 181 -7.67 7.81 -9.67
CA ARG A 181 -8.64 6.77 -9.37
C ARG A 181 -9.72 7.26 -8.42
N TYR A 182 -10.90 6.67 -8.58
CA TYR A 182 -12.06 6.92 -7.71
C TYR A 182 -12.52 5.59 -7.15
N ALA A 183 -12.80 5.56 -5.85
CA ALA A 183 -13.30 4.38 -5.17
C ALA A 183 -14.58 4.70 -4.42
N ILE A 184 -15.57 3.85 -4.59
CA ILE A 184 -16.85 3.91 -3.88
C ILE A 184 -17.00 2.60 -3.11
N SER A 185 -17.27 2.71 -1.82
CA SER A 185 -17.56 1.55 -0.97
C SER A 185 -18.90 1.73 -0.27
N ILE A 186 -19.72 0.71 -0.36
CA ILE A 186 -21.02 0.65 0.30
C ILE A 186 -21.09 -0.65 1.08
N SER A 187 -21.39 -0.57 2.36
CA SER A 187 -21.64 -1.75 3.19
C SER A 187 -22.88 -1.60 4.03
N GLY A 188 -23.63 -2.67 4.19
CA GLY A 188 -24.83 -2.76 5.00
C GLY A 188 -24.76 -3.95 5.95
N GLY A 189 -25.29 -3.79 7.18
CA GLY A 189 -25.44 -4.86 8.18
C GLY A 189 -26.90 -5.01 8.58
N PHE A 190 -27.34 -6.24 8.80
CA PHE A 190 -28.69 -6.60 9.23
C PHE A 190 -28.68 -6.93 10.72
#